data_e72589d2434fe3bfbb0f6da0518464e3
#
_entry.id   e72589d2434fe3bfbb0f6da0518464e3
#
_cell.length_a   1.000
_cell.length_b   1.000
_cell.length_c   1.000
_cell.angle_alpha   90.00
_cell.angle_beta   90.00
_cell.angle_gamma   90.00
#
_symmetry.space_group_name_H-M   'P 1'
#
loop_
_entity.id
_entity.type
_entity.pdbx_description
1 polymer ?
#
loop_
_entity_poly.entity_id
_entity_poly.type
_entity_poly.pdbx_seq_one_letter_code
_entity_poly.pdbx_strand_id
1 'polypeptide(L)'
;MNNLKLYKENPSIFQKYIELTNQKQILIDKVYKKIIENNISKKITLLDIGCADGMVTVQIIDKLRKLYQLEVTAIEASMELINCFKSRINYDINFINNNVESLDELPKSDFILIAHVVSYIDNLEIFLEKVMNSLNNNGIALIVVSNDHSDDKKVKSSLNKQNSKDTISANVKKILSKKKVKYDVEIVDSEIDVSGIGNMNDNGKTIIEFFKHERFENISSSEINDIRNIILKMSNGNKKIIKREDYIWIFNK
;
A
#
# COMPACT_ATOMS: atom_id res chain seq x y z
N MET A 1 -2.06 16.52 -2.40
CA MET A 1 -1.47 17.16 -1.19
C MET A 1 -2.29 17.01 0.10
N ASN A 2 -3.62 16.80 0.07
CA ASN A 2 -4.42 16.72 1.31
C ASN A 2 -4.43 15.36 2.04
N ASN A 3 -4.09 14.25 1.36
CA ASN A 3 -4.20 12.90 1.95
C ASN A 3 -3.22 12.65 3.12
N LEU A 4 -2.01 13.19 3.03
CA LEU A 4 -1.00 13.07 4.09
C LEU A 4 -1.38 13.82 5.38
N LYS A 5 -2.17 14.89 5.27
CA LYS A 5 -2.55 15.71 6.42
C LYS A 5 -3.48 14.96 7.37
N LEU A 6 -4.52 14.29 6.83
CA LEU A 6 -5.46 13.54 7.66
C LEU A 6 -4.79 12.37 8.38
N TYR A 7 -3.91 11.62 7.69
CA TYR A 7 -3.20 10.50 8.30
C TYR A 7 -2.21 10.93 9.38
N LYS A 8 -1.58 12.11 9.24
CA LYS A 8 -0.73 12.70 10.28
C LYS A 8 -1.54 13.23 11.47
N GLU A 9 -2.67 13.89 11.19
CA GLU A 9 -3.50 14.49 12.24
C GLU A 9 -4.46 13.49 12.92
N ASN A 10 -4.83 12.40 12.21
CA ASN A 10 -5.79 11.41 12.70
C ASN A 10 -5.45 9.98 12.27
N PRO A 11 -4.33 9.40 12.73
CA PRO A 11 -3.91 8.05 12.36
C PRO A 11 -4.94 6.98 12.74
N SER A 12 -5.79 7.23 13.75
CA SER A 12 -6.85 6.33 14.19
C SER A 12 -7.93 6.06 13.13
N ILE A 13 -8.24 7.02 12.25
CA ILE A 13 -9.21 6.82 11.16
C ILE A 13 -8.67 5.77 10.17
N PHE A 14 -7.39 5.89 9.82
CA PHE A 14 -6.78 4.93 8.92
C PHE A 14 -6.70 3.53 9.54
N GLN A 15 -6.34 3.42 10.81
CA GLN A 15 -6.30 2.15 11.52
C GLN A 15 -7.67 1.47 11.53
N LYS A 16 -8.73 2.17 11.92
CA LYS A 16 -10.10 1.66 11.89
C LYS A 16 -10.56 1.24 10.49
N TYR A 17 -10.23 2.05 9.46
CA TYR A 17 -10.54 1.68 8.08
C TYR A 17 -9.84 0.39 7.65
N ILE A 18 -8.58 0.20 8.04
CA ILE A 18 -7.82 -1.01 7.72
C ILE A 18 -8.46 -2.27 8.34
N GLU A 19 -9.10 -2.16 9.49
CA GLU A 19 -9.83 -3.27 10.14
C GLU A 19 -11.08 -3.69 9.34
N LEU A 20 -11.60 -2.80 8.50
CA LEU A 20 -12.74 -3.07 7.62
C LEU A 20 -12.34 -3.71 6.28
N THR A 21 -11.05 -3.98 6.06
CA THR A 21 -10.57 -4.57 4.80
C THR A 21 -9.64 -5.77 5.05
N ASN A 22 -9.71 -6.76 4.16
CA ASN A 22 -8.78 -7.90 4.16
C ASN A 22 -7.52 -7.67 3.31
N GLN A 23 -7.31 -6.44 2.81
CA GLN A 23 -6.21 -6.08 1.90
C GLN A 23 -4.83 -6.46 2.44
N LYS A 24 -4.55 -6.13 3.71
CA LYS A 24 -3.24 -6.39 4.33
C LYS A 24 -2.93 -7.89 4.40
N GLN A 25 -3.93 -8.70 4.79
CA GLN A 25 -3.74 -10.14 4.86
C GLN A 25 -3.43 -10.74 3.49
N ILE A 26 -4.14 -10.31 2.45
CA ILE A 26 -3.90 -10.74 1.08
C ILE A 26 -2.48 -10.37 0.64
N LEU A 27 -2.04 -9.14 0.91
CA LEU A 27 -0.67 -8.69 0.60
C LEU A 27 0.39 -9.57 1.28
N ILE A 28 0.24 -9.80 2.58
CA ILE A 28 1.15 -10.62 3.37
C ILE A 28 1.26 -12.05 2.79
N ASP A 29 0.13 -12.66 2.46
CA ASP A 29 0.09 -14.03 1.93
C ASP A 29 0.69 -14.11 0.52
N LYS A 30 0.45 -13.10 -0.33
CA LYS A 30 1.04 -13.00 -1.67
C LYS A 30 2.57 -12.84 -1.61
N VAL A 31 3.07 -11.95 -0.75
CA VAL A 31 4.51 -11.75 -0.55
C VAL A 31 5.17 -13.03 -0.04
N TYR A 32 4.60 -13.62 1.02
CA TYR A 32 5.11 -14.87 1.59
C TYR A 32 5.20 -15.98 0.54
N LYS A 33 4.10 -16.22 -0.20
CA LYS A 33 4.04 -17.21 -1.26
C LYS A 33 5.10 -16.96 -2.35
N LYS A 34 5.22 -15.71 -2.80
CA LYS A 34 6.16 -15.34 -3.87
C LYS A 34 7.62 -15.58 -3.48
N ILE A 35 7.98 -15.25 -2.24
CA ILE A 35 9.34 -15.47 -1.72
C ILE A 35 9.66 -16.98 -1.68
N ILE A 36 8.73 -17.81 -1.20
CA ILE A 36 8.93 -19.27 -1.15
C ILE A 36 9.05 -19.89 -2.55
N GLU A 37 8.18 -19.51 -3.47
CA GLU A 37 8.16 -20.06 -4.84
C GLU A 37 9.43 -19.73 -5.62
N ASN A 38 10.10 -18.64 -5.31
CA ASN A 38 11.32 -18.24 -6.02
C ASN A 38 12.59 -18.84 -5.42
N ASN A 39 12.49 -19.74 -4.42
CA ASN A 39 13.64 -20.43 -3.81
C ASN A 39 14.82 -19.50 -3.49
N ILE A 40 14.52 -18.30 -2.99
CA ILE A 40 15.52 -17.37 -2.52
C ILE A 40 16.36 -18.09 -1.44
N SER A 41 17.65 -17.84 -1.39
CA SER A 41 18.60 -18.53 -0.53
C SER A 41 18.14 -18.59 0.94
N LYS A 42 18.77 -19.44 1.78
CA LYS A 42 18.42 -19.53 3.21
C LYS A 42 18.58 -18.20 3.98
N LYS A 43 19.36 -17.26 3.42
CA LYS A 43 19.51 -15.90 3.91
C LYS A 43 18.84 -14.95 2.91
N ILE A 44 17.93 -14.10 3.37
CA ILE A 44 17.18 -13.14 2.56
C ILE A 44 17.40 -11.73 3.09
N THR A 45 17.77 -10.82 2.20
CA THR A 45 17.78 -9.39 2.45
C THR A 45 16.45 -8.78 1.96
N LEU A 46 15.68 -8.20 2.87
CA LEU A 46 14.38 -7.58 2.61
C LEU A 46 14.47 -6.07 2.79
N LEU A 47 14.01 -5.30 1.80
CA LEU A 47 13.87 -3.86 1.86
C LEU A 47 12.38 -3.50 1.79
N ASP A 48 11.88 -2.77 2.79
CA ASP A 48 10.53 -2.19 2.78
C ASP A 48 10.62 -0.68 2.63
N ILE A 49 10.11 -0.15 1.52
CA ILE A 49 10.12 1.27 1.21
C ILE A 49 8.76 1.87 1.54
N GLY A 50 8.75 2.84 2.48
CA GLY A 50 7.53 3.42 3.04
C GLY A 50 6.82 2.43 3.97
N CYS A 51 7.59 1.87 4.89
CA CYS A 51 7.13 0.81 5.79
C CYS A 51 6.04 1.25 6.79
N ALA A 52 5.81 2.55 6.91
CA ALA A 52 4.86 3.13 7.86
C ALA A 52 5.05 2.59 9.31
N ASP A 53 3.97 2.19 9.97
CA ASP A 53 4.00 1.61 11.33
C ASP A 53 4.42 0.12 11.38
N GLY A 54 4.85 -0.44 10.26
CA GLY A 54 5.37 -1.80 10.15
C GLY A 54 4.33 -2.92 10.23
N MET A 55 3.05 -2.63 10.31
CA MET A 55 2.00 -3.63 10.55
C MET A 55 2.00 -4.77 9.51
N VAL A 56 2.31 -4.49 8.25
CA VAL A 56 2.44 -5.50 7.19
C VAL A 56 3.78 -6.22 7.31
N THR A 57 4.86 -5.45 7.44
CA THR A 57 6.24 -5.94 7.43
C THR A 57 6.54 -6.87 8.58
N VAL A 58 6.06 -6.56 9.79
CA VAL A 58 6.19 -7.44 10.96
C VAL A 58 5.60 -8.82 10.68
N GLN A 59 4.40 -8.90 10.12
CA GLN A 59 3.75 -10.17 9.83
C GLN A 59 4.47 -10.95 8.72
N ILE A 60 5.02 -10.27 7.71
CA ILE A 60 5.86 -10.92 6.68
C ILE A 60 7.12 -11.49 7.32
N ILE A 61 7.82 -10.71 8.14
CA ILE A 61 9.03 -11.15 8.85
C ILE A 61 8.71 -12.34 9.76
N ASP A 62 7.65 -12.28 10.55
CA ASP A 62 7.26 -13.35 11.47
C ASP A 62 6.92 -14.68 10.79
N LYS A 63 6.40 -14.63 9.56
CA LYS A 63 6.21 -15.82 8.73
C LYS A 63 7.54 -16.33 8.16
N LEU A 64 8.36 -15.42 7.60
CA LEU A 64 9.58 -15.81 6.89
C LEU A 64 10.71 -16.26 7.81
N ARG A 65 10.90 -15.66 8.99
CA ARG A 65 11.98 -16.01 9.93
C ARG A 65 11.90 -17.43 10.48
N LYS A 66 10.77 -18.10 10.29
CA LYS A 66 10.62 -19.53 10.61
C LYS A 66 11.36 -20.44 9.64
N LEU A 67 11.67 -19.94 8.44
CA LEU A 67 12.26 -20.69 7.34
C LEU A 67 13.62 -20.12 6.89
N TYR A 68 13.85 -18.82 7.13
CA TYR A 68 14.96 -18.07 6.57
C TYR A 68 15.66 -17.22 7.65
N GLN A 69 16.96 -17.01 7.47
CA GLN A 69 17.68 -15.93 8.14
C GLN A 69 17.36 -14.62 7.39
N LEU A 70 16.83 -13.62 8.09
CA LEU A 70 16.43 -12.36 7.49
C LEU A 70 17.35 -11.22 7.90
N GLU A 71 17.75 -10.40 6.92
CA GLU A 71 18.28 -9.06 7.12
C GLU A 71 17.25 -8.07 6.56
N VAL A 72 16.70 -7.22 7.42
CA VAL A 72 15.61 -6.32 7.05
C VAL A 72 16.07 -4.88 7.14
N THR A 73 15.83 -4.12 6.08
CA THR A 73 15.94 -2.66 6.07
C THR A 73 14.56 -2.06 5.80
N ALA A 74 14.18 -1.07 6.59
CA ALA A 74 12.92 -0.36 6.47
C ALA A 74 13.17 1.14 6.30
N ILE A 75 12.64 1.74 5.24
CA ILE A 75 12.76 3.17 4.92
C ILE A 75 11.43 3.84 5.19
N GLU A 76 11.43 4.89 6.02
CA GLU A 76 10.25 5.68 6.35
C GLU A 76 10.67 7.12 6.69
N ALA A 77 9.96 8.10 6.14
CA ALA A 77 10.24 9.51 6.36
C ALA A 77 9.77 10.01 7.74
N SER A 78 8.73 9.38 8.31
CA SER A 78 8.17 9.74 9.62
C SER A 78 8.85 8.98 10.75
N MET A 79 9.57 9.70 11.60
CA MET A 79 10.16 9.12 12.83
C MET A 79 9.08 8.58 13.78
N GLU A 80 7.91 9.20 13.81
CA GLU A 80 6.77 8.75 14.62
C GLU A 80 6.32 7.35 14.20
N LEU A 81 6.16 7.11 12.89
CA LEU A 81 5.79 5.80 12.35
C LEU A 81 6.89 4.76 12.60
N ILE A 82 8.16 5.13 12.47
CA ILE A 82 9.29 4.26 12.83
C ILE A 82 9.22 3.86 14.31
N ASN A 83 8.91 4.80 15.21
CA ASN A 83 8.77 4.50 16.64
C ASN A 83 7.60 3.56 16.91
N CYS A 84 6.47 3.72 16.20
CA CYS A 84 5.37 2.78 16.22
C CYS A 84 5.80 1.39 15.72
N PHE A 85 6.57 1.32 14.64
CA PHE A 85 7.09 0.05 14.12
C PHE A 85 8.01 -0.62 15.16
N LYS A 86 8.97 0.12 15.72
CA LYS A 86 9.89 -0.39 16.75
C LYS A 86 9.16 -0.96 17.97
N SER A 87 8.03 -0.38 18.36
CA SER A 87 7.24 -0.87 19.49
C SER A 87 6.55 -2.23 19.23
N ARG A 88 6.45 -2.66 17.98
CA ARG A 88 5.83 -3.92 17.56
C ARG A 88 6.78 -5.11 17.47
N ILE A 89 8.08 -4.86 17.57
CA ILE A 89 9.11 -5.88 17.32
C ILE A 89 10.02 -6.05 18.53
N ASN A 90 10.61 -7.24 18.63
CA ASN A 90 11.65 -7.58 19.63
C ASN A 90 12.92 -8.14 18.96
N TYR A 91 13.17 -7.76 17.72
CA TYR A 91 14.32 -8.16 16.91
C TYR A 91 14.84 -6.96 16.11
N ASP A 92 16.07 -7.07 15.62
CA ASP A 92 16.74 -5.98 14.95
C ASP A 92 16.25 -5.77 13.51
N ILE A 93 16.00 -4.51 13.18
CA ILE A 93 15.73 -4.02 11.82
C ILE A 93 16.59 -2.78 11.60
N ASN A 94 17.21 -2.67 10.44
CA ASN A 94 17.90 -1.46 10.04
C ASN A 94 16.88 -0.41 9.57
N PHE A 95 16.66 0.66 10.35
CA PHE A 95 15.75 1.74 9.99
C PHE A 95 16.51 2.91 9.35
N ILE A 96 16.07 3.33 8.16
CA ILE A 96 16.53 4.55 7.50
C ILE A 96 15.39 5.58 7.58
N ASN A 97 15.56 6.56 8.49
CA ASN A 97 14.61 7.67 8.62
C ASN A 97 14.95 8.76 7.59
N ASN A 98 14.42 8.60 6.39
CA ASN A 98 14.62 9.58 5.31
C ASN A 98 13.51 9.47 4.27
N ASN A 99 13.34 10.54 3.47
CA ASN A 99 12.61 10.43 2.22
C ASN A 99 13.42 9.56 1.24
N VAL A 100 12.81 8.54 0.69
CA VAL A 100 13.47 7.61 -0.24
C VAL A 100 14.05 8.30 -1.47
N GLU A 101 13.45 9.40 -1.93
CA GLU A 101 13.95 10.14 -3.10
C GLU A 101 15.28 10.86 -2.81
N SER A 102 15.53 11.26 -1.54
CA SER A 102 16.75 11.94 -1.14
C SER A 102 17.95 11.00 -0.92
N LEU A 103 17.74 9.70 -0.95
CA LEU A 103 18.82 8.72 -0.89
C LEU A 103 19.48 8.59 -2.26
N ASP A 104 20.80 8.67 -2.33
CA ASP A 104 21.54 8.48 -3.59
C ASP A 104 21.37 7.05 -4.12
N GLU A 105 21.46 6.06 -3.22
CA GLU A 105 21.32 4.65 -3.52
C GLU A 105 20.41 3.95 -2.49
N LEU A 106 19.79 2.85 -2.90
CA LEU A 106 19.03 1.97 -2.02
C LEU A 106 19.86 0.74 -1.66
N PRO A 107 19.66 0.15 -0.46
CA PRO A 107 20.36 -1.07 -0.05
C PRO A 107 20.09 -2.22 -1.03
N LYS A 108 21.14 -3.02 -1.32
CA LYS A 108 21.00 -4.24 -2.13
C LYS A 108 20.09 -5.24 -1.43
N SER A 109 19.13 -5.80 -2.15
CA SER A 109 18.09 -6.62 -1.56
C SER A 109 17.61 -7.74 -2.49
N ASP A 110 17.27 -8.87 -1.87
CA ASP A 110 16.68 -10.01 -2.58
C ASP A 110 15.19 -9.81 -2.80
N PHE A 111 14.55 -9.10 -1.85
CA PHE A 111 13.14 -8.73 -1.98
C PHE A 111 12.92 -7.26 -1.58
N ILE A 112 12.23 -6.51 -2.44
CA ILE A 112 11.85 -5.11 -2.19
C ILE A 112 10.33 -4.99 -2.19
N LEU A 113 9.77 -4.47 -1.09
CA LEU A 113 8.36 -4.14 -0.97
C LEU A 113 8.14 -2.64 -1.12
N ILE A 114 7.20 -2.25 -1.99
CA ILE A 114 6.80 -0.86 -2.24
C ILE A 114 5.27 -0.81 -2.30
N ALA A 115 4.63 -0.71 -1.12
CA ALA A 115 3.19 -0.77 -1.03
C ALA A 115 2.57 0.61 -0.82
N HIS A 116 1.83 1.11 -1.81
CA HIS A 116 1.12 2.41 -1.78
C HIS A 116 2.02 3.66 -1.64
N VAL A 117 3.31 3.56 -1.95
CA VAL A 117 4.29 4.65 -1.83
C VAL A 117 4.38 5.46 -3.12
N VAL A 118 4.22 4.83 -4.27
CA VAL A 118 4.50 5.42 -5.60
C VAL A 118 3.72 6.71 -5.87
N SER A 119 2.56 6.88 -5.23
CA SER A 119 1.77 8.13 -5.34
C SER A 119 2.41 9.35 -4.67
N TYR A 120 3.45 9.17 -3.89
CA TYR A 120 4.17 10.21 -3.17
C TYR A 120 5.54 10.49 -3.77
N ILE A 121 5.89 9.81 -4.85
CA ILE A 121 7.17 9.94 -5.56
C ILE A 121 7.04 11.00 -6.65
N ASP A 122 7.86 12.04 -6.59
CA ASP A 122 7.87 13.13 -7.57
C ASP A 122 8.56 12.69 -8.87
N ASN A 123 9.72 12.01 -8.78
CA ASN A 123 10.44 11.51 -9.94
C ASN A 123 10.41 9.99 -10.03
N LEU A 124 9.29 9.48 -10.56
CA LEU A 124 9.05 8.04 -10.66
C LEU A 124 10.09 7.30 -11.51
N GLU A 125 10.63 7.91 -12.58
CA GLU A 125 11.61 7.25 -13.45
C GLU A 125 12.93 7.01 -12.72
N ILE A 126 13.45 8.03 -12.03
CA ILE A 126 14.66 7.91 -11.20
C ILE A 126 14.44 6.93 -10.03
N PHE A 127 13.30 7.02 -9.37
CA PHE A 127 12.98 6.11 -8.28
C PHE A 127 12.99 4.64 -8.72
N LEU A 128 12.34 4.32 -9.84
CA LEU A 128 12.31 2.96 -10.38
C LEU A 128 13.72 2.49 -10.82
N GLU A 129 14.58 3.38 -11.32
CA GLU A 129 15.99 3.06 -11.59
C GLU A 129 16.73 2.66 -10.32
N LYS A 130 16.58 3.43 -9.23
CA LYS A 130 17.19 3.07 -7.93
C LYS A 130 16.70 1.71 -7.45
N VAL A 131 15.39 1.44 -7.55
CA VAL A 131 14.79 0.14 -7.17
C VAL A 131 15.40 -1.00 -7.98
N MET A 132 15.48 -0.88 -9.30
CA MET A 132 16.07 -1.91 -10.16
C MET A 132 17.55 -2.12 -9.86
N ASN A 133 18.30 -1.05 -9.67
CA ASN A 133 19.72 -1.11 -9.35
C ASN A 133 19.99 -1.73 -7.97
N SER A 134 19.05 -1.69 -7.04
CA SER A 134 19.21 -2.28 -5.71
C SER A 134 18.78 -3.74 -5.61
N LEU A 135 18.15 -4.31 -6.64
CA LEU A 135 17.87 -5.74 -6.65
C LEU A 135 19.15 -6.57 -6.81
N ASN A 136 19.30 -7.59 -5.97
CA ASN A 136 20.31 -8.63 -6.15
C ASN A 136 19.99 -9.48 -7.38
N ASN A 137 20.95 -10.29 -7.85
CA ASN A 137 20.72 -11.28 -8.90
C ASN A 137 19.58 -12.23 -8.46
N ASN A 138 18.60 -12.44 -9.31
CA ASN A 138 17.35 -13.16 -9.04
C ASN A 138 16.46 -12.49 -7.97
N GLY A 139 16.75 -11.26 -7.60
CA GLY A 139 15.92 -10.48 -6.69
C GLY A 139 14.57 -10.08 -7.31
N ILE A 140 13.60 -9.80 -6.45
CA ILE A 140 12.23 -9.45 -6.84
C ILE A 140 11.81 -8.17 -6.13
N ALA A 141 11.20 -7.24 -6.86
CA ALA A 141 10.47 -6.14 -6.25
C ALA A 141 8.97 -6.28 -6.48
N LEU A 142 8.18 -5.94 -5.47
CA LEU A 142 6.73 -5.79 -5.57
C LEU A 142 6.35 -4.33 -5.41
N ILE A 143 5.69 -3.79 -6.42
CA ILE A 143 5.00 -2.49 -6.34
C ILE A 143 3.50 -2.74 -6.27
N VAL A 144 2.85 -2.24 -5.21
CA VAL A 144 1.39 -2.29 -5.05
C VAL A 144 0.81 -0.91 -5.26
N VAL A 145 -0.08 -0.80 -6.23
CA VAL A 145 -0.79 0.44 -6.56
C VAL A 145 -2.28 0.19 -6.80
N SER A 146 -3.12 1.18 -6.49
CA SER A 146 -4.56 1.07 -6.75
C SER A 146 -4.83 0.96 -8.25
N ASN A 147 -5.67 0.00 -8.63
CA ASN A 147 -6.18 -0.17 -10.00
C ASN A 147 -7.29 0.84 -10.30
N ASP A 148 -7.44 1.25 -11.56
CA ASP A 148 -8.41 2.27 -11.96
C ASP A 148 -9.86 1.80 -11.91
N HIS A 149 -10.05 0.50 -12.00
CA HIS A 149 -11.37 -0.11 -11.91
C HIS A 149 -11.76 -0.46 -10.46
N SER A 150 -10.98 -0.03 -9.48
CA SER A 150 -11.29 -0.21 -8.07
C SER A 150 -12.52 0.60 -7.65
N ASP A 151 -13.39 0.01 -6.83
CA ASP A 151 -14.62 0.69 -6.39
C ASP A 151 -14.32 1.90 -5.49
N ASP A 152 -13.28 1.83 -4.66
CA ASP A 152 -12.86 2.97 -3.84
C ASP A 152 -12.44 4.17 -4.69
N LYS A 153 -11.79 3.94 -5.84
CA LYS A 153 -11.50 5.02 -6.81
C LYS A 153 -12.76 5.58 -7.45
N LYS A 154 -13.72 4.71 -7.80
CA LYS A 154 -15.01 5.16 -8.34
C LYS A 154 -15.78 6.02 -7.34
N VAL A 155 -15.79 5.64 -6.05
CA VAL A 155 -16.36 6.47 -4.98
C VAL A 155 -15.66 7.83 -4.95
N LYS A 156 -14.33 7.87 -4.88
CA LYS A 156 -13.55 9.12 -4.83
C LYS A 156 -13.73 9.99 -6.06
N SER A 157 -13.75 9.41 -7.27
CA SER A 157 -13.96 10.17 -8.52
C SER A 157 -15.37 10.77 -8.61
N SER A 158 -16.38 10.05 -8.13
CA SER A 158 -17.75 10.55 -8.06
C SER A 158 -17.89 11.75 -7.11
N LEU A 159 -17.09 11.80 -6.05
CA LEU A 159 -17.07 12.91 -5.09
C LEU A 159 -16.29 14.13 -5.59
N ASN A 160 -15.16 13.91 -6.26
CA ASN A 160 -14.23 14.98 -6.60
C ASN A 160 -14.34 15.50 -8.03
N LYS A 161 -15.17 14.87 -8.88
CA LYS A 161 -15.37 15.21 -10.31
C LYS A 161 -14.05 15.34 -11.11
N GLN A 162 -12.95 14.75 -10.62
CA GLN A 162 -11.64 14.78 -11.28
C GLN A 162 -11.37 13.44 -11.97
N ASN A 163 -11.30 13.45 -13.28
CA ASN A 163 -10.78 12.35 -14.08
C ASN A 163 -9.30 12.60 -14.34
N SER A 164 -8.39 11.89 -13.65
CA SER A 164 -6.99 11.85 -14.06
C SER A 164 -6.85 10.92 -15.28
N LYS A 165 -6.30 11.43 -16.39
CA LYS A 165 -6.12 10.66 -17.64
C LYS A 165 -5.07 9.56 -17.54
N ASP A 166 -4.02 9.75 -16.75
CA ASP A 166 -2.95 8.77 -16.55
C ASP A 166 -2.94 8.30 -15.10
N THR A 167 -2.97 7.00 -14.94
CA THR A 167 -2.95 6.39 -13.63
C THR A 167 -1.54 6.05 -13.21
N ILE A 168 -1.33 5.99 -11.90
CA ILE A 168 -0.02 5.64 -11.33
C ILE A 168 0.43 4.28 -11.86
N SER A 169 -0.48 3.30 -11.89
CA SER A 169 -0.19 1.96 -12.42
C SER A 169 0.24 2.00 -13.89
N ALA A 170 -0.46 2.76 -14.74
CA ALA A 170 -0.12 2.91 -16.14
C ALA A 170 1.28 3.55 -16.31
N ASN A 171 1.60 4.57 -15.50
CA ASN A 171 2.90 5.24 -15.55
C ASN A 171 4.05 4.30 -15.15
N VAL A 172 3.89 3.52 -14.06
CA VAL A 172 4.87 2.51 -13.66
C VAL A 172 5.12 1.52 -14.81
N LYS A 173 4.05 0.92 -15.36
CA LYS A 173 4.13 -0.04 -16.47
C LYS A 173 4.80 0.55 -17.71
N LYS A 174 4.49 1.80 -18.06
CA LYS A 174 5.09 2.51 -19.20
C LYS A 174 6.61 2.69 -19.04
N ILE A 175 7.06 3.08 -17.83
CA ILE A 175 8.50 3.24 -17.54
C ILE A 175 9.22 1.89 -17.60
N LEU A 176 8.69 0.85 -16.96
CA LEU A 176 9.27 -0.48 -16.96
C LEU A 176 9.38 -1.04 -18.38
N SER A 177 8.33 -0.89 -19.20
CA SER A 177 8.34 -1.31 -20.61
C SER A 177 9.36 -0.54 -21.44
N LYS A 178 9.45 0.81 -21.28
CA LYS A 178 10.45 1.65 -21.95
C LYS A 178 11.88 1.20 -21.63
N LYS A 179 12.12 0.80 -20.38
CA LYS A 179 13.43 0.32 -19.91
C LYS A 179 13.68 -1.17 -20.19
N LYS A 180 12.73 -1.87 -20.85
CA LYS A 180 12.79 -3.31 -21.17
C LYS A 180 13.02 -4.18 -19.93
N VAL A 181 12.50 -3.75 -18.79
CA VAL A 181 12.55 -4.51 -17.53
C VAL A 181 11.55 -5.66 -17.61
N LYS A 182 11.92 -6.85 -17.13
CA LYS A 182 10.98 -7.95 -16.99
C LYS A 182 10.06 -7.71 -15.80
N TYR A 183 8.76 -7.68 -16.03
CA TYR A 183 7.77 -7.59 -14.97
C TYR A 183 6.50 -8.37 -15.32
N ASP A 184 5.76 -8.78 -14.29
CA ASP A 184 4.42 -9.33 -14.38
C ASP A 184 3.44 -8.44 -13.61
N VAL A 185 2.18 -8.42 -14.04
CA VAL A 185 1.11 -7.70 -13.33
C VAL A 185 0.04 -8.70 -12.90
N GLU A 186 -0.21 -8.74 -11.62
CA GLU A 186 -1.30 -9.50 -11.02
C GLU A 186 -2.38 -8.52 -10.54
N ILE A 187 -3.63 -8.69 -11.00
CA ILE A 187 -4.75 -7.93 -10.48
C ILE A 187 -5.26 -8.65 -9.24
N VAL A 188 -5.25 -7.93 -8.11
CA VAL A 188 -5.63 -8.47 -6.81
C VAL A 188 -6.84 -7.70 -6.28
N ASP A 189 -7.90 -8.44 -5.98
CA ASP A 189 -9.12 -7.90 -5.37
C ASP A 189 -9.09 -8.17 -3.86
N SER A 190 -9.40 -7.13 -3.10
CA SER A 190 -9.68 -7.19 -1.67
C SER A 190 -11.06 -6.61 -1.39
N GLU A 191 -11.62 -6.89 -0.23
CA GLU A 191 -12.96 -6.46 0.15
C GLU A 191 -12.88 -5.37 1.22
N ILE A 192 -13.76 -4.39 1.12
CA ILE A 192 -14.02 -3.39 2.16
C ILE A 192 -15.42 -3.66 2.72
N ASP A 193 -15.52 -3.95 4.01
CA ASP A 193 -16.81 -4.11 4.69
C ASP A 193 -17.50 -2.75 4.81
N VAL A 194 -18.61 -2.59 4.12
CA VAL A 194 -19.43 -1.38 4.13
C VAL A 194 -20.80 -1.60 4.82
N SER A 195 -20.93 -2.68 5.59
CA SER A 195 -22.20 -3.02 6.27
C SER A 195 -22.71 -1.91 7.20
N GLY A 196 -21.80 -1.12 7.77
CA GLY A 196 -22.13 0.00 8.65
C GLY A 196 -22.75 1.23 7.96
N ILE A 197 -22.64 1.32 6.63
CA ILE A 197 -23.10 2.50 5.87
C ILE A 197 -24.63 2.66 5.93
N GLY A 198 -25.37 1.54 5.95
CA GLY A 198 -26.84 1.58 5.97
C GLY A 198 -27.43 2.24 7.21
N ASN A 199 -26.93 1.91 8.38
CA ASN A 199 -27.38 2.40 9.69
C ASN A 199 -26.46 3.47 10.30
N MET A 200 -25.39 3.87 9.58
CA MET A 200 -24.41 4.88 10.00
C MET A 200 -23.84 4.64 11.41
N ASN A 201 -23.57 3.38 11.74
CA ASN A 201 -22.83 3.05 12.96
C ASN A 201 -21.35 3.52 12.87
N ASP A 202 -20.52 3.24 13.86
CA ASP A 202 -19.15 3.72 13.90
C ASP A 202 -18.30 3.26 12.69
N ASN A 203 -18.53 2.05 12.19
CA ASN A 203 -17.88 1.57 10.95
C ASN A 203 -18.33 2.39 9.73
N GLY A 204 -19.64 2.70 9.63
CA GLY A 204 -20.16 3.55 8.57
C GLY A 204 -19.57 4.95 8.59
N LYS A 205 -19.44 5.56 9.78
CA LYS A 205 -18.78 6.86 9.95
C LYS A 205 -17.31 6.79 9.54
N THR A 206 -16.58 5.77 9.97
CA THR A 206 -15.17 5.54 9.60
C THR A 206 -14.98 5.47 8.07
N ILE A 207 -15.89 4.81 7.36
CA ILE A 207 -15.86 4.72 5.90
C ILE A 207 -16.06 6.10 5.26
N ILE A 208 -17.02 6.89 5.76
CA ILE A 208 -17.26 8.26 5.27
C ILE A 208 -16.02 9.13 5.50
N GLU A 209 -15.45 9.13 6.71
CA GLU A 209 -14.23 9.87 7.06
C GLU A 209 -13.06 9.49 6.14
N PHE A 210 -12.88 8.20 5.87
CA PHE A 210 -11.82 7.71 4.98
C PHE A 210 -11.98 8.23 3.54
N PHE A 211 -13.19 8.21 2.99
CA PHE A 211 -13.42 8.70 1.63
C PHE A 211 -13.34 10.22 1.49
N LYS A 212 -13.75 10.96 2.52
CA LYS A 212 -13.69 12.44 2.54
C LYS A 212 -12.33 12.98 2.98
N HIS A 213 -11.51 12.16 3.65
CA HIS A 213 -10.30 12.61 4.33
C HIS A 213 -10.58 13.73 5.35
N GLU A 214 -11.69 13.62 6.09
CA GLU A 214 -12.17 14.61 7.06
C GLU A 214 -12.91 13.92 8.20
N ARG A 215 -12.92 14.55 9.39
CA ARG A 215 -13.69 14.07 10.54
C ARG A 215 -15.19 14.13 10.27
N PHE A 216 -15.90 13.10 10.69
CA PHE A 216 -17.33 12.94 10.42
C PHE A 216 -18.16 14.16 10.83
N GLU A 217 -17.85 14.74 11.98
CA GLU A 217 -18.51 15.93 12.53
C GLU A 217 -18.34 17.20 11.67
N ASN A 218 -17.33 17.24 10.81
CA ASN A 218 -17.04 18.37 9.92
C ASN A 218 -17.66 18.20 8.52
N ILE A 219 -18.17 16.99 8.20
CA ILE A 219 -18.75 16.69 6.89
C ILE A 219 -20.23 17.07 6.89
N SER A 220 -20.66 17.81 5.88
CA SER A 220 -22.06 18.19 5.75
C SER A 220 -22.99 16.98 5.57
N SER A 221 -24.23 17.08 6.07
CA SER A 221 -25.23 16.02 5.92
C SER A 221 -25.52 15.67 4.47
N SER A 222 -25.44 16.64 3.54
CA SER A 222 -25.58 16.42 2.11
C SER A 222 -24.48 15.52 1.58
N GLU A 223 -23.22 15.85 1.88
CA GLU A 223 -22.06 15.06 1.44
C GLU A 223 -22.07 13.64 2.03
N ILE A 224 -22.44 13.50 3.30
CA ILE A 224 -22.62 12.20 3.95
C ILE A 224 -23.63 11.35 3.17
N ASN A 225 -24.79 11.93 2.82
CA ASN A 225 -25.82 11.23 2.06
C ASN A 225 -25.36 10.87 0.64
N ASP A 226 -24.61 11.75 -0.02
CA ASP A 226 -24.05 11.48 -1.35
C ASP A 226 -23.10 10.29 -1.33
N ILE A 227 -22.14 10.27 -0.40
CA ILE A 227 -21.20 9.17 -0.24
C ILE A 227 -21.93 7.86 0.10
N ARG A 228 -22.86 7.93 1.05
CA ARG A 228 -23.69 6.80 1.45
C ARG A 228 -24.43 6.19 0.25
N ASN A 229 -25.11 7.02 -0.54
CA ASN A 229 -25.89 6.58 -1.70
C ASN A 229 -24.99 5.96 -2.78
N ILE A 230 -23.80 6.53 -3.03
CA ILE A 230 -22.83 5.98 -3.97
C ILE A 230 -22.40 4.58 -3.52
N ILE A 231 -22.00 4.43 -2.26
CA ILE A 231 -21.52 3.15 -1.71
C ILE A 231 -22.65 2.11 -1.70
N LEU A 232 -23.86 2.45 -1.27
CA LEU A 232 -25.00 1.55 -1.28
C LEU A 232 -25.34 1.06 -2.68
N LYS A 233 -25.28 1.95 -3.67
CA LYS A 233 -25.48 1.60 -5.09
C LYS A 233 -24.41 0.67 -5.60
N MET A 234 -23.13 0.91 -5.25
CA MET A 234 -22.00 0.08 -5.69
C MET A 234 -21.99 -1.28 -5.05
N SER A 235 -22.33 -1.37 -3.77
CA SER A 235 -22.38 -2.65 -3.05
C SER A 235 -23.56 -3.54 -3.50
N ASN A 236 -24.53 -3.00 -4.23
CA ASN A 236 -25.70 -3.71 -4.79
C ASN A 236 -26.38 -4.66 -3.78
N GLY A 237 -26.57 -4.18 -2.54
CA GLY A 237 -27.11 -4.97 -1.44
C GLY A 237 -26.12 -5.93 -0.76
N ASN A 238 -24.94 -6.14 -1.32
CA ASN A 238 -23.83 -6.79 -0.64
C ASN A 238 -23.24 -5.82 0.38
N LYS A 239 -22.82 -6.34 1.53
CA LYS A 239 -22.21 -5.51 2.58
C LYS A 239 -20.74 -5.17 2.30
N LYS A 240 -20.29 -5.23 1.05
CA LYS A 240 -18.89 -5.11 0.63
C LYS A 240 -18.78 -4.37 -0.69
N ILE A 241 -17.68 -3.63 -0.84
CA ILE A 241 -17.21 -3.12 -2.13
C ILE A 241 -15.80 -3.68 -2.40
N ILE A 242 -15.43 -3.70 -3.67
CA ILE A 242 -14.14 -4.28 -4.09
C ILE A 242 -13.08 -3.19 -4.18
N LYS A 243 -11.99 -3.39 -3.45
CA LYS A 243 -10.76 -2.65 -3.65
C LYS A 243 -9.83 -3.47 -4.55
N ARG A 244 -9.59 -2.97 -5.73
CA ARG A 244 -8.75 -3.61 -6.75
C ARG A 244 -7.39 -2.95 -6.82
N GLU A 245 -6.33 -3.74 -6.90
CA GLU A 245 -4.96 -3.28 -6.94
C GLU A 245 -4.17 -4.01 -8.02
N ASP A 246 -3.20 -3.30 -8.62
CA ASP A 246 -2.19 -3.90 -9.46
C ASP A 246 -0.96 -4.22 -8.60
N TYR A 247 -0.60 -5.50 -8.52
CA TYR A 247 0.64 -6.00 -7.96
C TYR A 247 1.63 -6.17 -9.10
N ILE A 248 2.58 -5.25 -9.20
CA ILE A 248 3.58 -5.22 -10.26
C ILE A 248 4.85 -5.88 -9.73
N TRP A 249 5.12 -7.10 -10.18
CA TRP A 249 6.27 -7.90 -9.83
C TRP A 249 7.42 -7.62 -10.80
N ILE A 250 8.54 -7.09 -10.33
CA ILE A 250 9.74 -6.80 -11.11
C ILE A 250 10.78 -7.87 -10.79
N PHE A 251 11.44 -8.42 -11.83
CA PHE A 251 12.42 -9.48 -11.69
C PHE A 251 13.78 -9.02 -12.21
N ASN A 252 14.82 -9.14 -11.38
CA ASN A 252 16.21 -9.01 -11.79
C ASN A 252 16.76 -10.40 -12.10
N LYS A 253 17.13 -10.64 -13.36
CA LYS A 253 17.69 -11.91 -13.82
C LYS A 253 19.19 -11.82 -13.99
#